data_b9c67c6a46b266c13dbefddc1e2632fa
#
_entry.id   b9c67c6a46b266c13dbefddc1e2632fa
#
_cell.length_a   1.000
_cell.length_b   1.000
_cell.length_c   1.000
_cell.angle_alpha   90.00
_cell.angle_beta   90.00
_cell.angle_gamma   90.00
#
_symmetry.space_group_name_H-M   'P 1'
#
loop_
_entity.id
_entity.type
_entity.pdbx_description
1 polymer ?
#
loop_
_entity_poly.entity_id
_entity_poly.type
_entity_poly.pdbx_seq_one_letter_code
_entity_poly.pdbx_strand_id
1 'polypeptide(L)'
;MRIREYTKNDLPFMTALWGNAFGDAEVLVRRFYELLPEMGTAFVAECNGVPVGMANVLCAVVCGQRCGYVYAVAVKPEVRGKGAGTALMKHCRRMFSRLCTLPASEGLYSWYADCLGADKVSCCIYETIAAGASDVEIKNLLSAEYAAMRSEYKLNTAFPLAWYEYQRELCRYYGGGMFRSGRSIACGYLEDGVLKIKECLGPTDFIPELCRRLGAEKAEIRTAFHAGKPFIAASFPLPETLNMCIALD
;
A
#
# COMPACT_ATOMS: atom_id res chain seq x y z
N MET A 1 23.11 11.40 -12.71
CA MET A 1 21.85 10.70 -12.36
C MET A 1 20.76 11.17 -13.33
N ARG A 2 20.21 10.25 -14.11
CA ARG A 2 19.09 10.48 -15.02
C ARG A 2 17.86 9.76 -14.45
N ILE A 3 16.68 10.38 -14.51
CA ILE A 3 15.42 9.72 -14.19
C ILE A 3 14.61 9.64 -15.48
N ARG A 4 14.05 8.48 -15.74
CA ARG A 4 13.15 8.24 -16.88
C ARG A 4 11.99 7.35 -16.50
N GLU A 5 10.99 7.32 -17.34
CA GLU A 5 9.90 6.36 -17.20
C GLU A 5 10.39 4.92 -17.35
N TYR A 6 9.71 4.03 -16.65
CA TYR A 6 9.86 2.58 -16.76
C TYR A 6 9.45 2.11 -18.17
N THR A 7 10.17 1.12 -18.66
CA THR A 7 9.82 0.37 -19.87
C THR A 7 9.79 -1.13 -19.54
N LYS A 8 9.14 -1.94 -20.39
CA LYS A 8 9.09 -3.40 -20.19
C LYS A 8 10.47 -4.05 -20.11
N ASN A 9 11.50 -3.46 -20.74
CA ASN A 9 12.87 -3.94 -20.67
C ASN A 9 13.49 -3.80 -19.26
N ASP A 10 12.94 -2.94 -18.42
CA ASP A 10 13.37 -2.74 -17.04
C ASP A 10 12.81 -3.77 -16.07
N LEU A 11 11.81 -4.56 -16.50
CA LEU A 11 11.11 -5.49 -15.61
C LEU A 11 12.05 -6.43 -14.82
N PRO A 12 13.08 -7.04 -15.41
CA PRO A 12 14.01 -7.87 -14.63
C PRO A 12 14.74 -7.10 -13.52
N PHE A 13 15.16 -5.87 -13.80
CA PHE A 13 15.78 -4.99 -12.80
C PHE A 13 14.81 -4.60 -11.70
N MET A 14 13.58 -4.16 -12.07
CA MET A 14 12.56 -3.74 -11.13
C MET A 14 12.16 -4.88 -10.19
N THR A 15 11.97 -6.08 -10.74
CA THR A 15 11.61 -7.28 -9.98
C THR A 15 12.72 -7.67 -8.98
N ALA A 16 13.96 -7.71 -9.43
CA ALA A 16 15.10 -8.04 -8.57
C ALA A 16 15.31 -7.00 -7.46
N LEU A 17 15.21 -5.71 -7.78
CA LEU A 17 15.37 -4.65 -6.80
C LEU A 17 14.24 -4.64 -5.78
N TRP A 18 13.00 -4.89 -6.21
CA TRP A 18 11.83 -4.97 -5.34
C TRP A 18 11.94 -6.16 -4.38
N GLY A 19 12.21 -7.37 -4.90
CA GLY A 19 12.38 -8.56 -4.06
C GLY A 19 13.47 -8.38 -3.00
N ASN A 20 14.61 -7.78 -3.39
CA ASN A 20 15.70 -7.48 -2.46
C ASN A 20 15.34 -6.41 -1.40
N ALA A 21 14.48 -5.47 -1.72
CA ALA A 21 14.14 -4.35 -0.84
C ALA A 21 12.98 -4.67 0.10
N PHE A 22 11.99 -5.42 -0.36
CA PHE A 22 10.71 -5.63 0.34
C PHE A 22 10.39 -7.11 0.61
N GLY A 23 11.08 -8.05 -0.04
CA GLY A 23 10.88 -9.48 0.20
C GLY A 23 9.71 -10.10 -0.56
N ASP A 24 9.00 -9.34 -1.37
CA ASP A 24 7.85 -9.86 -2.12
C ASP A 24 8.26 -10.90 -3.16
N ALA A 25 7.37 -11.88 -3.35
CA ALA A 25 7.56 -12.92 -4.35
C ALA A 25 7.56 -12.35 -5.78
N GLU A 26 8.47 -12.86 -6.62
CA GLU A 26 8.63 -12.38 -8.01
C GLU A 26 7.31 -12.38 -8.78
N VAL A 27 6.46 -13.38 -8.59
CA VAL A 27 5.17 -13.49 -9.27
C VAL A 27 4.25 -12.31 -8.95
N LEU A 28 4.24 -11.83 -7.70
CA LEU A 28 3.46 -10.67 -7.28
C LEU A 28 4.00 -9.37 -7.87
N VAL A 29 5.33 -9.23 -7.88
CA VAL A 29 5.97 -8.04 -8.46
C VAL A 29 5.71 -7.97 -9.97
N ARG A 30 5.80 -9.08 -10.70
CA ARG A 30 5.44 -9.15 -12.13
C ARG A 30 3.99 -8.78 -12.35
N ARG A 31 3.08 -9.30 -11.53
CA ARG A 31 1.67 -8.98 -11.61
C ARG A 31 1.39 -7.50 -11.34
N PHE A 32 2.09 -6.89 -10.40
CA PHE A 32 2.01 -5.43 -10.20
C PHE A 32 2.36 -4.66 -11.48
N TYR A 33 3.45 -5.01 -12.16
CA TYR A 33 3.86 -4.31 -13.40
C TYR A 33 2.96 -4.61 -14.60
N GLU A 34 2.27 -5.74 -14.63
CA GLU A 34 1.22 -6.02 -15.62
C GLU A 34 0.00 -5.08 -15.45
N LEU A 35 -0.40 -4.84 -14.20
CA LEU A 35 -1.52 -3.97 -13.85
C LEU A 35 -1.15 -2.47 -13.80
N LEU A 36 0.13 -2.14 -13.77
CA LEU A 36 0.62 -0.77 -13.61
C LEU A 36 0.02 0.23 -14.59
N PRO A 37 -0.18 -0.08 -15.90
CA PRO A 37 -0.79 0.87 -16.85
C PRO A 37 -2.19 1.34 -16.47
N GLU A 38 -2.92 0.53 -15.69
CA GLU A 38 -4.28 0.85 -15.21
C GLU A 38 -4.26 1.53 -13.83
N MET A 39 -3.12 1.46 -13.11
CA MET A 39 -2.98 1.99 -11.76
C MET A 39 -2.18 3.30 -11.70
N GLY A 40 -1.20 3.48 -12.61
CA GLY A 40 -0.28 4.60 -12.49
C GLY A 40 0.93 4.50 -13.43
N THR A 41 2.10 4.90 -12.94
CA THR A 41 3.36 4.88 -13.69
C THR A 41 4.53 4.53 -12.77
N ALA A 42 5.68 4.20 -13.36
CA ALA A 42 6.92 3.96 -12.64
C ALA A 42 8.10 4.71 -13.26
N PHE A 43 9.09 5.00 -12.44
CA PHE A 43 10.33 5.70 -12.82
C PHE A 43 11.55 4.89 -12.44
N VAL A 44 12.56 4.98 -13.28
CA VAL A 44 13.89 4.35 -13.11
C VAL A 44 14.94 5.44 -12.95
N ALA A 45 15.76 5.32 -11.92
CA ALA A 45 16.98 6.11 -11.78
C ALA A 45 18.14 5.38 -12.43
N GLU A 46 18.89 6.08 -13.28
CA GLU A 46 20.09 5.57 -13.96
C GLU A 46 21.33 6.36 -13.56
N CYS A 47 22.43 5.63 -13.35
CA CYS A 47 23.77 6.19 -13.22
C CYS A 47 24.64 5.62 -14.35
N ASN A 48 25.16 6.50 -15.22
CA ASN A 48 25.96 6.12 -16.39
C ASN A 48 25.26 5.05 -17.28
N GLY A 49 23.95 5.20 -17.50
CA GLY A 49 23.14 4.27 -18.30
C GLY A 49 22.75 2.97 -17.61
N VAL A 50 23.15 2.76 -16.35
CA VAL A 50 22.82 1.56 -15.57
C VAL A 50 21.68 1.87 -14.59
N PRO A 51 20.58 1.08 -14.57
CA PRO A 51 19.51 1.22 -13.60
C PRO A 51 19.99 0.97 -12.17
N VAL A 52 19.67 1.90 -11.25
CA VAL A 52 20.15 1.87 -9.86
C VAL A 52 19.02 2.10 -8.84
N GLY A 53 17.84 2.53 -9.26
CA GLY A 53 16.72 2.78 -8.35
C GLY A 53 15.40 2.83 -9.07
N MET A 54 14.33 2.71 -8.31
CA MET A 54 12.95 2.73 -8.80
C MET A 54 12.01 3.51 -7.87
N ALA A 55 10.92 4.04 -8.44
CA ALA A 55 9.78 4.57 -7.72
C ALA A 55 8.51 4.31 -8.54
N ASN A 56 7.45 3.82 -7.91
CA ASN A 56 6.15 3.67 -8.53
C ASN A 56 5.22 4.77 -8.01
N VAL A 57 4.36 5.30 -8.86
CA VAL A 57 3.37 6.32 -8.47
C VAL A 57 2.01 5.87 -8.97
N LEU A 58 1.14 5.53 -8.03
CA LEU A 58 -0.21 5.08 -8.30
C LEU A 58 -1.18 6.26 -8.30
N CYS A 59 -2.17 6.21 -9.15
CA CYS A 59 -3.26 7.17 -9.14
C CYS A 59 -4.13 6.94 -7.90
N ALA A 60 -4.36 7.98 -7.13
CA ALA A 60 -5.27 7.95 -6.00
C ALA A 60 -6.14 9.20 -5.98
N VAL A 61 -7.29 9.11 -5.34
CA VAL A 61 -8.12 10.26 -4.97
C VAL A 61 -8.08 10.34 -3.45
N VAL A 62 -7.68 11.48 -2.93
CA VAL A 62 -7.62 11.76 -1.49
C VAL A 62 -8.43 13.03 -1.22
N CYS A 63 -9.45 12.93 -0.36
CA CYS A 63 -10.37 14.03 -0.05
C CYS A 63 -10.95 14.70 -1.31
N GLY A 64 -11.36 13.89 -2.30
CA GLY A 64 -11.89 14.35 -3.57
C GLY A 64 -10.85 14.93 -4.55
N GLN A 65 -9.58 14.93 -4.20
CA GLN A 65 -8.50 15.48 -5.02
C GLN A 65 -7.62 14.36 -5.60
N ARG A 66 -7.30 14.45 -6.88
CA ARG A 66 -6.36 13.52 -7.51
C ARG A 66 -4.96 13.76 -6.98
N CYS A 67 -4.26 12.68 -6.61
CA CYS A 67 -2.86 12.69 -6.19
C CYS A 67 -2.14 11.45 -6.67
N GLY A 68 -0.81 11.48 -6.67
CA GLY A 68 0.05 10.31 -6.82
C GLY A 68 0.32 9.70 -5.44
N TYR A 69 0.06 8.41 -5.30
CA TYR A 69 0.52 7.63 -4.15
C TYR A 69 1.86 6.97 -4.52
N VAL A 70 2.93 7.41 -3.88
CA VAL A 70 4.28 6.87 -4.11
C VAL A 70 4.40 5.54 -3.39
N TYR A 71 4.73 4.50 -4.14
CA TYR A 71 4.76 3.11 -3.68
C TYR A 71 6.05 2.42 -4.10
N ALA A 72 6.61 1.57 -3.21
CA ALA A 72 7.78 0.76 -3.44
C ALA A 72 8.97 1.55 -4.04
N VAL A 73 9.45 2.55 -3.31
CA VAL A 73 10.68 3.29 -3.66
C VAL A 73 11.88 2.50 -3.17
N ALA A 74 12.77 2.12 -4.08
CA ALA A 74 13.98 1.40 -3.73
C ALA A 74 15.21 1.88 -4.52
N VAL A 75 16.37 1.78 -3.88
CA VAL A 75 17.68 2.09 -4.48
C VAL A 75 18.64 0.96 -4.13
N LYS A 76 19.45 0.54 -5.12
CA LYS A 76 20.49 -0.47 -4.90
C LYS A 76 21.37 -0.11 -3.71
N PRO A 77 21.71 -1.08 -2.83
CA PRO A 77 22.50 -0.81 -1.62
C PRO A 77 23.79 -0.01 -1.87
N GLU A 78 24.53 -0.35 -2.92
CA GLU A 78 25.82 0.25 -3.25
C GLU A 78 25.76 1.72 -3.71
N VAL A 79 24.55 2.23 -4.00
CA VAL A 79 24.33 3.65 -4.38
C VAL A 79 23.45 4.40 -3.39
N ARG A 80 23.09 3.80 -2.27
CA ARG A 80 22.39 4.49 -1.19
C ARG A 80 23.27 5.62 -0.63
N GLY A 81 22.65 6.65 -0.08
CA GLY A 81 23.36 7.84 0.40
C GLY A 81 23.92 8.77 -0.70
N LYS A 82 23.86 8.37 -1.99
CA LYS A 82 24.40 9.15 -3.13
C LYS A 82 23.33 9.95 -3.87
N GLY A 83 22.16 10.17 -3.25
CA GLY A 83 21.09 11.05 -3.75
C GLY A 83 20.13 10.43 -4.77
N ALA A 84 20.23 9.11 -5.10
CA ALA A 84 19.36 8.48 -6.10
C ALA A 84 17.86 8.50 -5.69
N GLY A 85 17.56 8.15 -4.45
CA GLY A 85 16.19 8.22 -3.91
C GLY A 85 15.64 9.65 -3.92
N THR A 86 16.44 10.62 -3.50
CA THR A 86 16.06 12.04 -3.53
C THR A 86 15.82 12.54 -4.96
N ALA A 87 16.61 12.09 -5.93
CA ALA A 87 16.40 12.44 -7.34
C ALA A 87 15.08 11.85 -7.88
N LEU A 88 14.76 10.59 -7.54
CA LEU A 88 13.48 9.96 -7.87
C LEU A 88 12.31 10.77 -7.28
N MET A 89 12.34 11.06 -5.98
CA MET A 89 11.27 11.81 -5.30
C MET A 89 11.11 13.22 -5.87
N LYS A 90 12.21 13.93 -6.14
CA LYS A 90 12.18 15.24 -6.81
C LYS A 90 11.57 15.16 -8.21
N HIS A 91 11.82 14.06 -8.94
CA HIS A 91 11.20 13.84 -10.24
C HIS A 91 9.69 13.61 -10.10
N CYS A 92 9.27 12.71 -9.22
CA CYS A 92 7.85 12.49 -8.93
C CYS A 92 7.15 13.80 -8.52
N ARG A 93 7.79 14.61 -7.68
CA ARG A 93 7.25 15.91 -7.24
C ARG A 93 7.05 16.93 -8.38
N ARG A 94 7.88 16.85 -9.44
CA ARG A 94 7.70 17.69 -10.65
C ARG A 94 6.58 17.19 -11.56
N MET A 95 6.38 15.87 -11.61
CA MET A 95 5.36 15.24 -12.46
C MET A 95 3.96 15.31 -11.84
N PHE A 96 3.86 15.32 -10.52
CA PHE A 96 2.60 15.30 -9.79
C PHE A 96 2.50 16.49 -8.82
N SER A 97 1.46 17.27 -8.95
CA SER A 97 1.22 18.44 -8.08
C SER A 97 0.94 18.04 -6.62
N ARG A 98 0.40 16.86 -6.41
CA ARG A 98 0.10 16.27 -5.10
C ARG A 98 0.66 14.87 -5.01
N LEU A 99 1.44 14.61 -3.97
CA LEU A 99 1.99 13.29 -3.67
C LEU A 99 1.73 12.93 -2.22
N CYS A 100 1.47 11.66 -1.98
CA CYS A 100 1.49 11.06 -0.65
C CYS A 100 2.21 9.71 -0.70
N THR A 101 2.67 9.24 0.45
CA THR A 101 3.36 7.96 0.59
C THR A 101 3.21 7.43 2.00
N LEU A 102 3.34 6.12 2.15
CA LEU A 102 3.59 5.48 3.43
C LEU A 102 5.09 5.16 3.52
N PRO A 103 5.84 5.76 4.44
CA PRO A 103 7.20 5.36 4.71
C PRO A 103 7.28 3.94 5.28
N ALA A 104 8.16 3.10 4.73
CA ALA A 104 8.34 1.71 5.18
C ALA A 104 8.89 1.57 6.61
N SER A 105 9.43 2.64 7.19
CA SER A 105 9.88 2.69 8.58
C SER A 105 9.79 4.11 9.14
N GLU A 106 9.74 4.21 10.47
CA GLU A 106 9.70 5.51 11.16
C GLU A 106 10.90 6.40 10.81
N GLY A 107 12.09 5.82 10.61
CA GLY A 107 13.30 6.56 10.24
C GLY A 107 13.25 7.23 8.87
N LEU A 108 12.31 6.85 8.01
CA LEU A 108 12.16 7.45 6.69
C LEU A 108 11.19 8.64 6.66
N TYR A 109 10.45 8.92 7.74
CA TYR A 109 9.48 10.03 7.74
C TYR A 109 10.11 11.38 7.49
N SER A 110 11.22 11.71 8.15
CA SER A 110 11.92 12.99 7.95
C SER A 110 12.41 13.13 6.52
N TRP A 111 12.97 12.06 5.95
CA TRP A 111 13.44 12.07 4.56
C TRP A 111 12.29 12.28 3.56
N TYR A 112 11.14 11.63 3.75
CA TYR A 112 9.98 11.85 2.90
C TYR A 112 9.38 13.24 3.12
N ALA A 113 9.33 13.74 4.35
CA ALA A 113 8.91 15.11 4.66
C ALA A 113 9.74 16.12 3.90
N ASP A 114 11.07 15.99 3.93
CA ASP A 114 12.00 16.86 3.18
C ASP A 114 11.79 16.75 1.67
N CYS A 115 11.63 15.52 1.14
CA CYS A 115 11.43 15.30 -0.29
C CYS A 115 10.09 15.83 -0.81
N LEU A 116 9.03 15.71 -0.02
CA LEU A 116 7.67 16.13 -0.36
C LEU A 116 7.37 17.57 0.05
N GLY A 117 8.17 18.16 0.94
CA GLY A 117 7.85 19.44 1.57
C GLY A 117 6.63 19.32 2.49
N ALA A 118 6.55 18.25 3.28
CA ALA A 118 5.36 17.90 4.05
C ALA A 118 5.70 17.45 5.46
N ASP A 119 4.84 17.82 6.41
CA ASP A 119 4.83 17.24 7.75
C ASP A 119 4.05 15.93 7.80
N LYS A 120 4.11 15.23 8.95
CA LYS A 120 3.23 14.11 9.27
C LYS A 120 1.78 14.54 9.14
N VAL A 121 0.96 13.73 8.52
CA VAL A 121 -0.40 14.17 8.25
C VAL A 121 -1.48 13.21 8.70
N SER A 122 -1.17 11.93 8.93
CA SER A 122 -2.13 11.02 9.54
C SER A 122 -1.44 9.98 10.42
N CYS A 123 -2.21 9.37 11.34
CA CYS A 123 -1.74 8.34 12.24
C CYS A 123 -2.61 7.08 12.11
N CYS A 124 -2.11 5.96 12.60
CA CYS A 124 -2.88 4.74 12.76
C CYS A 124 -2.61 4.09 14.10
N ILE A 125 -3.56 3.26 14.52
CA ILE A 125 -3.43 2.34 15.64
C ILE A 125 -3.56 0.91 15.14
N TYR A 126 -3.10 -0.03 15.96
CA TYR A 126 -3.26 -1.46 15.74
C TYR A 126 -4.10 -2.04 16.87
N GLU A 127 -5.16 -2.74 16.50
CA GLU A 127 -6.02 -3.47 17.43
C GLU A 127 -5.79 -4.97 17.26
N THR A 128 -5.81 -5.72 18.37
CA THR A 128 -5.66 -7.17 18.36
C THR A 128 -6.96 -7.83 18.75
N ILE A 129 -7.42 -8.79 17.93
CA ILE A 129 -8.62 -9.58 18.17
C ILE A 129 -8.22 -11.05 18.14
N ALA A 130 -8.51 -11.80 19.21
CA ALA A 130 -8.26 -13.23 19.28
C ALA A 130 -9.22 -14.03 18.36
N ALA A 131 -8.77 -15.19 17.89
CA ALA A 131 -9.62 -16.13 17.19
C ALA A 131 -10.75 -16.64 18.11
N GLY A 132 -11.91 -16.90 17.53
CA GLY A 132 -13.08 -17.41 18.24
C GLY A 132 -14.15 -17.93 17.29
N ALA A 133 -14.99 -18.84 17.77
CA ALA A 133 -16.11 -19.36 17.00
C ALA A 133 -17.30 -18.40 17.07
N SER A 134 -17.96 -18.18 15.96
CA SER A 134 -19.25 -17.48 15.89
C SER A 134 -20.06 -17.97 14.69
N ASP A 135 -21.39 -17.83 14.75
CA ASP A 135 -22.30 -18.26 13.68
C ASP A 135 -22.50 -17.19 12.60
N VAL A 136 -21.44 -16.45 12.29
CA VAL A 136 -21.49 -15.43 11.25
C VAL A 136 -21.17 -15.98 9.87
N GLU A 137 -21.98 -15.60 8.88
CA GLU A 137 -21.66 -15.92 7.48
C GLU A 137 -20.52 -15.05 6.99
N ILE A 138 -19.46 -15.67 6.49
CA ILE A 138 -18.33 -14.97 5.85
C ILE A 138 -18.21 -15.42 4.41
N LYS A 139 -18.17 -14.46 3.48
CA LYS A 139 -18.01 -14.69 2.04
C LYS A 139 -16.70 -14.06 1.55
N ASN A 140 -16.04 -14.75 0.61
CA ASN A 140 -14.97 -14.15 -0.17
C ASN A 140 -15.55 -13.15 -1.16
N LEU A 141 -14.85 -12.06 -1.37
CA LEU A 141 -15.21 -11.04 -2.36
C LEU A 141 -14.27 -11.06 -3.56
N LEU A 142 -14.82 -10.74 -4.73
CA LEU A 142 -14.04 -10.28 -5.87
C LEU A 142 -13.60 -8.82 -5.66
N SER A 143 -12.57 -8.40 -6.39
CA SER A 143 -12.02 -7.04 -6.26
C SER A 143 -13.06 -5.96 -6.57
N ALA A 144 -13.89 -6.17 -7.60
CA ALA A 144 -14.96 -5.25 -7.96
C ALA A 144 -16.06 -5.16 -6.89
N GLU A 145 -16.43 -6.30 -6.29
CA GLU A 145 -17.41 -6.34 -5.19
C GLU A 145 -16.87 -5.62 -3.96
N TYR A 146 -15.59 -5.84 -3.62
CA TYR A 146 -14.93 -5.15 -2.51
C TYR A 146 -14.89 -3.64 -2.75
N ALA A 147 -14.47 -3.20 -3.94
CA ALA A 147 -14.43 -1.78 -4.31
C ALA A 147 -15.82 -1.14 -4.26
N ALA A 148 -16.87 -1.84 -4.74
CA ALA A 148 -18.25 -1.37 -4.69
C ALA A 148 -18.73 -1.19 -3.24
N MET A 149 -18.58 -2.21 -2.40
CA MET A 149 -18.95 -2.13 -0.98
C MET A 149 -18.15 -1.06 -0.24
N ARG A 150 -16.84 -0.94 -0.53
CA ARG A 150 -15.98 0.09 0.05
C ARG A 150 -16.47 1.50 -0.28
N SER A 151 -17.01 1.72 -1.47
CA SER A 151 -17.53 3.02 -1.90
C SER A 151 -18.78 3.48 -1.13
N GLU A 152 -19.50 2.56 -0.49
CA GLU A 152 -20.64 2.87 0.37
C GLU A 152 -20.22 3.53 1.69
N TYR A 153 -18.96 3.34 2.10
CA TYR A 153 -18.38 3.99 3.27
C TYR A 153 -17.89 5.39 2.91
N LYS A 154 -18.11 6.35 3.80
CA LYS A 154 -17.59 7.73 3.63
C LYS A 154 -16.10 7.77 3.91
N LEU A 155 -15.32 7.24 2.97
CA LEU A 155 -13.87 7.22 3.04
C LEU A 155 -13.26 8.41 2.30
N ASN A 156 -12.12 8.84 2.81
CA ASN A 156 -11.38 9.96 2.22
C ASN A 156 -10.52 9.55 1.02
N THR A 157 -10.49 8.25 0.65
CA THR A 157 -9.58 7.73 -0.37
C THR A 157 -10.26 6.76 -1.33
N ALA A 158 -9.85 6.83 -2.61
CA ALA A 158 -10.21 5.85 -3.64
C ALA A 158 -9.00 5.55 -4.53
N PHE A 159 -8.98 4.34 -5.07
CA PHE A 159 -7.95 3.83 -5.97
C PHE A 159 -8.59 3.24 -7.24
N PRO A 160 -7.84 3.06 -8.35
CA PRO A 160 -8.29 2.32 -9.52
C PRO A 160 -8.64 0.86 -9.17
N LEU A 161 -9.54 0.23 -9.94
CA LEU A 161 -9.94 -1.17 -9.72
C LEU A 161 -8.74 -2.12 -9.76
N ALA A 162 -7.82 -1.92 -10.67
CA ALA A 162 -6.60 -2.72 -10.78
C ALA A 162 -5.76 -2.74 -9.49
N TRP A 163 -5.81 -1.69 -8.66
CA TRP A 163 -5.19 -1.71 -7.33
C TRP A 163 -5.85 -2.71 -6.39
N TYR A 164 -7.19 -2.78 -6.39
CA TYR A 164 -7.91 -3.78 -5.58
C TYR A 164 -7.68 -5.21 -6.10
N GLU A 165 -7.52 -5.38 -7.40
CA GLU A 165 -7.15 -6.67 -8.00
C GLU A 165 -5.77 -7.11 -7.51
N TYR A 166 -4.78 -6.23 -7.57
CA TYR A 166 -3.44 -6.51 -7.04
C TYR A 166 -3.48 -6.83 -5.54
N GLN A 167 -4.17 -6.02 -4.73
CA GLN A 167 -4.28 -6.24 -3.29
C GLN A 167 -4.96 -7.58 -2.95
N ARG A 168 -5.99 -7.95 -3.71
CA ARG A 168 -6.65 -9.25 -3.53
C ARG A 168 -5.72 -10.41 -3.85
N GLU A 169 -4.99 -10.34 -4.95
CA GLU A 169 -4.03 -11.37 -5.36
C GLU A 169 -2.89 -11.51 -4.36
N LEU A 170 -2.35 -10.38 -3.89
CA LEU A 170 -1.32 -10.34 -2.84
C LEU A 170 -1.82 -11.00 -1.55
N CYS A 171 -2.97 -10.59 -1.04
CA CYS A 171 -3.54 -11.16 0.18
C CYS A 171 -3.81 -12.68 0.02
N ARG A 172 -4.29 -13.13 -1.13
CA ARG A 172 -4.53 -14.56 -1.40
C ARG A 172 -3.24 -15.36 -1.48
N TYR A 173 -2.20 -14.80 -2.05
CA TYR A 173 -0.88 -15.45 -2.11
C TYR A 173 -0.34 -15.78 -0.72
N TYR A 174 -0.58 -14.89 0.24
CA TYR A 174 -0.22 -15.07 1.65
C TYR A 174 -1.36 -15.63 2.51
N GLY A 175 -2.25 -16.43 1.93
CA GLY A 175 -3.27 -17.21 2.65
C GLY A 175 -4.49 -16.44 3.15
N GLY A 176 -4.65 -15.17 2.76
CA GLY A 176 -5.79 -14.34 3.12
C GLY A 176 -6.70 -14.01 1.94
N GLY A 177 -7.20 -12.78 1.87
CA GLY A 177 -8.09 -12.32 0.79
C GLY A 177 -8.89 -11.08 1.12
N MET A 178 -10.00 -10.92 0.40
CA MET A 178 -11.04 -9.93 0.65
C MET A 178 -12.31 -10.65 1.10
N PHE A 179 -12.89 -10.19 2.19
CA PHE A 179 -13.98 -10.88 2.90
C PHE A 179 -15.12 -9.92 3.22
N ARG A 180 -16.34 -10.47 3.35
CA ARG A 180 -17.49 -9.76 3.89
C ARG A 180 -18.25 -10.60 4.92
N SER A 181 -18.89 -9.92 5.87
CA SER A 181 -19.94 -10.46 6.73
C SER A 181 -21.01 -9.39 6.89
N GLY A 182 -22.21 -9.67 6.43
CA GLY A 182 -23.25 -8.65 6.35
C GLY A 182 -22.80 -7.43 5.53
N ARG A 183 -22.72 -6.27 6.19
CA ARG A 183 -22.21 -5.01 5.60
C ARG A 183 -20.70 -4.82 5.81
N SER A 184 -20.10 -5.52 6.76
CA SER A 184 -18.68 -5.39 7.06
C SER A 184 -17.82 -6.01 5.97
N ILE A 185 -16.67 -5.38 5.69
CA ILE A 185 -15.65 -5.92 4.77
C ILE A 185 -14.28 -5.87 5.43
N ALA A 186 -13.43 -6.83 5.08
CA ALA A 186 -12.03 -6.83 5.48
C ALA A 186 -11.13 -7.28 4.31
N CYS A 187 -9.90 -6.77 4.30
CA CYS A 187 -8.83 -7.19 3.41
C CYS A 187 -7.59 -7.48 4.26
N GLY A 188 -7.00 -8.65 4.12
CA GLY A 188 -5.85 -9.05 4.93
C GLY A 188 -5.18 -10.34 4.46
N TYR A 189 -4.03 -10.65 5.07
CA TYR A 189 -3.19 -11.80 4.75
C TYR A 189 -2.64 -12.44 6.02
N LEU A 190 -2.12 -13.67 5.90
CA LEU A 190 -1.47 -14.38 7.02
C LEU A 190 0.03 -14.11 7.04
N GLU A 191 0.53 -13.82 8.24
CA GLU A 191 1.96 -13.69 8.53
C GLU A 191 2.23 -14.29 9.91
N ASP A 192 3.08 -15.30 9.98
CA ASP A 192 3.50 -15.96 11.23
C ASP A 192 2.32 -16.38 12.14
N GLY A 193 1.25 -16.95 11.57
CA GLY A 193 0.06 -17.38 12.30
C GLY A 193 -0.88 -16.23 12.73
N VAL A 194 -0.59 -15.00 12.35
CA VAL A 194 -1.41 -13.80 12.63
C VAL A 194 -2.10 -13.34 11.36
N LEU A 195 -3.40 -13.06 11.43
CA LEU A 195 -4.13 -12.42 10.33
C LEU A 195 -3.87 -10.91 10.37
N LYS A 196 -3.05 -10.42 9.45
CA LYS A 196 -2.77 -8.99 9.27
C LYS A 196 -3.90 -8.37 8.44
N ILE A 197 -4.78 -7.63 9.08
CA ILE A 197 -5.89 -6.95 8.42
C ILE A 197 -5.46 -5.54 8.06
N LYS A 198 -5.25 -5.33 6.77
CA LYS A 198 -4.86 -4.03 6.18
C LYS A 198 -5.99 -3.01 6.30
N GLU A 199 -7.22 -3.43 6.05
CA GLU A 199 -8.42 -2.61 6.15
C GLU A 199 -9.58 -3.44 6.66
N CYS A 200 -10.31 -2.92 7.65
CA CYS A 200 -11.60 -3.42 8.10
C CYS A 200 -12.59 -2.26 8.15
N LEU A 201 -13.74 -2.41 7.50
CA LEU A 201 -14.80 -1.41 7.46
C LEU A 201 -16.09 -2.02 7.97
N GLY A 202 -16.74 -1.34 8.92
CA GLY A 202 -17.90 -1.83 9.65
C GLY A 202 -17.54 -2.57 10.94
N PRO A 203 -18.52 -3.18 11.63
CA PRO A 203 -18.29 -3.99 12.83
C PRO A 203 -17.29 -5.12 12.62
N THR A 204 -16.49 -5.40 13.65
CA THR A 204 -15.41 -6.40 13.63
C THR A 204 -15.84 -7.76 14.19
N ASP A 205 -17.11 -7.97 14.50
CA ASP A 205 -17.65 -9.17 15.16
C ASP A 205 -17.38 -10.49 14.41
N PHE A 206 -17.14 -10.41 13.11
CA PHE A 206 -16.81 -11.57 12.27
C PHE A 206 -15.31 -11.92 12.26
N ILE A 207 -14.43 -11.06 12.76
CA ILE A 207 -12.97 -11.24 12.71
C ILE A 207 -12.52 -12.46 13.52
N PRO A 208 -13.05 -12.75 14.73
CA PRO A 208 -12.70 -13.97 15.46
C PRO A 208 -12.93 -15.24 14.63
N GLU A 209 -14.08 -15.35 13.96
CA GLU A 209 -14.42 -16.48 13.11
C GLU A 209 -13.56 -16.50 11.83
N LEU A 210 -13.25 -15.35 11.26
CA LEU A 210 -12.34 -15.26 10.11
C LEU A 210 -10.95 -15.80 10.46
N CYS A 211 -10.40 -15.43 11.63
CA CYS A 211 -9.15 -16.00 12.14
C CYS A 211 -9.23 -17.52 12.21
N ARG A 212 -10.29 -18.07 12.85
CA ARG A 212 -10.49 -19.50 12.98
C ARG A 212 -10.52 -20.21 11.62
N ARG A 213 -11.24 -19.67 10.63
CA ARG A 213 -11.34 -20.22 9.26
C ARG A 213 -10.01 -20.22 8.51
N LEU A 214 -9.20 -19.22 8.75
CA LEU A 214 -7.89 -19.07 8.10
C LEU A 214 -6.75 -19.73 8.89
N GLY A 215 -7.03 -20.30 10.07
CA GLY A 215 -6.03 -20.94 10.93
C GLY A 215 -5.11 -19.95 11.64
N ALA A 216 -5.55 -18.69 11.81
CA ALA A 216 -4.83 -17.69 12.58
C ALA A 216 -5.21 -17.76 14.05
N GLU A 217 -4.26 -17.50 14.95
CA GLU A 217 -4.50 -17.41 16.41
C GLU A 217 -5.19 -16.10 16.78
N LYS A 218 -4.90 -15.05 16.05
CA LYS A 218 -5.41 -13.68 16.25
C LYS A 218 -5.36 -12.88 14.96
N ALA A 219 -6.10 -11.76 14.92
CA ALA A 219 -5.92 -10.71 13.94
C ALA A 219 -5.24 -9.49 14.55
N GLU A 220 -4.45 -8.80 13.74
CA GLU A 220 -4.00 -7.43 13.97
C GLU A 220 -4.64 -6.53 12.91
N ILE A 221 -5.46 -5.59 13.36
CA ILE A 221 -6.23 -4.68 12.49
C ILE A 221 -5.57 -3.31 12.53
N ARG A 222 -5.22 -2.79 11.37
CA ARG A 222 -4.74 -1.42 11.23
C ARG A 222 -5.93 -0.49 10.99
N THR A 223 -6.05 0.52 11.84
CA THR A 223 -7.13 1.51 11.79
C THR A 223 -6.56 2.92 11.76
N ALA A 224 -7.03 3.75 10.82
CA ALA A 224 -6.69 5.17 10.80
C ALA A 224 -7.25 5.86 12.06
N PHE A 225 -6.42 6.66 12.74
CA PHE A 225 -6.78 7.32 13.98
C PHE A 225 -6.11 8.70 14.10
N HIS A 226 -6.67 9.60 14.90
CA HIS A 226 -6.13 10.95 15.11
C HIS A 226 -4.85 10.98 15.95
N ALA A 227 -4.56 9.90 16.67
CA ALA A 227 -3.35 9.72 17.47
C ALA A 227 -2.77 8.32 17.22
N GLY A 228 -1.48 8.13 17.47
CA GLY A 228 -0.84 6.83 17.29
C GLY A 228 0.46 6.92 16.49
N LYS A 229 0.79 5.84 15.79
CA LYS A 229 1.99 5.82 14.96
C LYS A 229 1.80 6.69 13.71
N PRO A 230 2.82 7.45 13.29
CA PRO A 230 2.81 8.14 12.01
C PRO A 230 2.52 7.16 10.87
N PHE A 231 1.70 7.59 9.91
CA PHE A 231 1.19 6.69 8.90
C PHE A 231 1.42 7.18 7.47
N ILE A 232 0.95 8.37 7.11
CA ILE A 232 1.07 8.91 5.76
C ILE A 232 1.83 10.23 5.78
N ALA A 233 2.76 10.41 4.84
CA ALA A 233 3.37 11.68 4.50
C ALA A 233 2.78 12.20 3.19
N ALA A 234 2.46 13.49 3.10
CA ALA A 234 1.91 14.09 1.89
C ALA A 234 2.45 15.48 1.63
N SER A 235 2.46 15.87 0.37
CA SER A 235 2.86 17.22 -0.09
C SER A 235 1.72 18.24 -0.05
N PHE A 236 0.61 17.92 0.57
CA PHE A 236 -0.61 18.74 0.70
C PHE A 236 -1.32 18.40 2.01
N PRO A 237 -2.14 19.31 2.56
CA PRO A 237 -2.88 19.04 3.79
C PRO A 237 -3.78 17.82 3.67
N LEU A 238 -3.75 16.96 4.68
CA LEU A 238 -4.62 15.80 4.82
C LEU A 238 -5.38 15.88 6.15
N PRO A 239 -6.56 15.27 6.26
CA PRO A 239 -7.26 15.17 7.53
C PRO A 239 -6.46 14.28 8.51
N GLU A 240 -6.61 14.54 9.81
CA GLU A 240 -5.96 13.76 10.87
C GLU A 240 -6.30 12.27 10.81
N THR A 241 -7.53 11.96 10.35
CA THR A 241 -8.02 10.59 10.15
C THR A 241 -8.18 10.30 8.67
N LEU A 242 -7.11 9.92 8.00
CA LEU A 242 -7.13 9.51 6.60
C LEU A 242 -7.15 7.99 6.49
N ASN A 243 -8.23 7.42 5.96
CA ASN A 243 -8.26 5.99 5.67
C ASN A 243 -7.57 5.68 4.35
N MET A 244 -6.30 5.30 4.43
CA MET A 244 -5.53 4.72 3.33
C MET A 244 -5.07 3.28 3.65
N CYS A 245 -5.76 2.58 4.54
CA CYS A 245 -5.31 1.29 5.05
C CYS A 245 -5.11 0.23 3.97
N ILE A 246 -5.93 0.23 2.91
CA ILE A 246 -5.75 -0.69 1.76
C ILE A 246 -4.56 -0.33 0.87
N ALA A 247 -3.96 0.85 1.03
CA ALA A 247 -2.84 1.29 0.20
C ALA A 247 -1.49 0.68 0.60
N LEU A 248 -1.45 -0.19 1.60
CA LEU A 248 -0.26 -0.47 2.36
C LEU A 248 0.32 -1.85 2.18
N ASP A 249 1.65 -1.84 2.29
CA ASP A 249 2.69 -2.88 2.27
C ASP A 249 3.06 -3.34 0.90
#